data_ac6f846be980763652e8b7aa5c299e9f
#
_entry.id   ac6f846be980763652e8b7aa5c299e9f
#
_cell.length_a   1.000
_cell.length_b   1.000
_cell.length_c   1.000
_cell.angle_alpha   90.00
_cell.angle_beta   90.00
_cell.angle_gamma   90.00
#
_symmetry.space_group_name_H-M   'P 1'
#
loop_
_entity.id
_entity.type
_entity.pdbx_description
1 polymer ?
#
loop_
_entity_poly.entity_id
_entity_poly.type
_entity_poly.pdbx_seq_one_letter_code
_entity_poly.pdbx_strand_id
1 'polypeptide(L)'
;MRLVERHIIKKNHRFYAEIDRLCFLSKNLYNYANYLVRQSFIFENTYRNYHDIQKTLQSQLDYQAMPAKVSQQVLMILDRNWISFKESNLAYKESPSKFKGRPALPGYKHKIKGRNVVVYTAQAIRKKQFKRGIINPSKTEIYLKTKVDTSNKTCSWRGNLAELPCSKIKQVRLVPRLNHYIIEVIYEADQQQYELEENRYASIDIGLNNLATLTFNQAGIKPLLINGRPLKSINQYYNKVKSELQSLLGENKSSQKLRKLCNKREFKINDYLHKASRLIIDTLINKKIGTLIIGHNTDWKQKINLGKRNNQNFVFIPYNKLIEMLSYKAEMVGIKVIFTEEYYTSKASFLDNDPIPVYQKGKKIK
;
A
#
# COMPACT_ATOMS: atom_id res chain seq x y z
N MET A 1 -8.60 11.59 8.41
CA MET A 1 -8.11 10.51 7.50
C MET A 1 -7.29 9.46 8.24
N ARG A 2 -7.01 8.27 7.63
CA ARG A 2 -6.18 7.24 8.26
C ARG A 2 -4.78 7.24 7.68
N LEU A 3 -3.78 7.30 8.56
CA LEU A 3 -2.36 7.27 8.22
C LEU A 3 -1.68 6.03 8.80
N VAL A 4 -0.50 5.71 8.27
CA VAL A 4 0.28 4.55 8.69
C VAL A 4 1.73 4.93 8.93
N GLU A 5 2.18 4.80 10.18
CA GLU A 5 3.59 4.83 10.52
C GLU A 5 4.19 3.43 10.38
N ARG A 6 5.37 3.29 9.77
CA ARG A 6 6.02 2.00 9.50
C ARG A 6 7.38 1.90 10.15
N HIS A 7 7.63 0.79 10.84
CA HIS A 7 8.91 0.43 11.41
C HIS A 7 9.41 -0.88 10.83
N ILE A 8 10.61 -0.86 10.25
CA ILE A 8 11.21 -2.02 9.60
C ILE A 8 12.01 -2.81 10.63
N ILE A 9 11.65 -4.06 10.86
CA ILE A 9 12.27 -4.98 11.80
C ILE A 9 13.08 -6.02 11.04
N LYS A 10 14.37 -5.81 10.94
CA LYS A 10 15.33 -6.74 10.30
C LYS A 10 15.68 -7.87 11.24
N LYS A 11 16.34 -8.93 10.73
CA LYS A 11 16.72 -10.13 11.52
C LYS A 11 17.57 -9.86 12.76
N ASN A 12 18.40 -8.82 12.74
CA ASN A 12 19.25 -8.43 13.86
C ASN A 12 18.56 -7.49 14.87
N HIS A 13 17.29 -7.19 14.68
CA HIS A 13 16.54 -6.33 15.59
C HIS A 13 16.07 -7.13 16.81
N ARG A 14 16.18 -6.55 18.00
CA ARG A 14 15.83 -7.21 19.29
C ARG A 14 14.42 -7.82 19.33
N PHE A 15 13.46 -7.25 18.62
CA PHE A 15 12.07 -7.74 18.60
C PHE A 15 11.79 -8.74 17.47
N TYR A 16 12.80 -9.09 16.65
CA TYR A 16 12.56 -9.95 15.48
C TYR A 16 12.04 -11.34 15.89
N ALA A 17 12.69 -11.99 16.84
CA ALA A 17 12.33 -13.36 17.27
C ALA A 17 10.90 -13.42 17.83
N GLU A 18 10.50 -12.44 18.64
CA GLU A 18 9.16 -12.37 19.21
C GLU A 18 8.09 -12.16 18.13
N ILE A 19 8.34 -11.23 17.19
CA ILE A 19 7.42 -10.98 16.07
C ILE A 19 7.32 -12.21 15.16
N ASP A 20 8.43 -12.89 14.89
CA ASP A 20 8.45 -14.14 14.11
C ASP A 20 7.57 -15.22 14.76
N ARG A 21 7.71 -15.41 16.09
CA ARG A 21 6.91 -16.33 16.89
C ARG A 21 5.41 -15.96 16.80
N LEU A 22 5.05 -14.72 17.03
CA LEU A 22 3.65 -14.26 16.98
C LEU A 22 3.05 -14.45 15.57
N CYS A 23 3.78 -14.13 14.51
CA CYS A 23 3.32 -14.36 13.15
C CYS A 23 3.23 -15.84 12.78
N PHE A 24 4.03 -16.70 13.42
CA PHE A 24 3.93 -18.16 13.30
C PHE A 24 2.67 -18.70 13.99
N LEU A 25 2.39 -18.27 15.23
CA LEU A 25 1.17 -18.63 15.95
C LEU A 25 -0.09 -18.17 15.21
N SER A 26 -0.09 -16.95 14.68
CA SER A 26 -1.17 -16.44 13.82
C SER A 26 -1.38 -17.32 12.59
N LYS A 27 -0.31 -17.82 11.96
CA LYS A 27 -0.38 -18.76 10.84
C LYS A 27 -0.99 -20.09 11.25
N ASN A 28 -0.64 -20.64 12.42
CA ASN A 28 -1.21 -21.89 12.90
C ASN A 28 -2.73 -21.76 13.07
N LEU A 29 -3.18 -20.76 13.81
CA LEU A 29 -4.60 -20.48 13.98
C LEU A 29 -5.34 -20.27 12.65
N TYR A 30 -4.76 -19.47 11.73
CA TYR A 30 -5.32 -19.25 10.39
C TYR A 30 -5.49 -20.56 9.63
N ASN A 31 -4.46 -21.42 9.60
CA ASN A 31 -4.50 -22.66 8.86
C ASN A 31 -5.51 -23.64 9.46
N TYR A 32 -5.59 -23.75 10.79
CA TYR A 32 -6.53 -24.63 11.46
C TYR A 32 -7.97 -24.15 11.25
N ALA A 33 -8.23 -22.87 11.43
CA ALA A 33 -9.55 -22.30 11.13
C ALA A 33 -9.94 -22.50 9.66
N ASN A 34 -9.01 -22.27 8.71
CA ASN A 34 -9.26 -22.49 7.30
C ASN A 34 -9.53 -23.97 6.97
N TYR A 35 -8.87 -24.89 7.67
CA TYR A 35 -9.15 -26.31 7.56
C TYR A 35 -10.62 -26.62 7.90
N LEU A 36 -11.10 -26.14 9.05
CA LEU A 36 -12.48 -26.35 9.48
C LEU A 36 -13.51 -25.76 8.51
N VAL A 37 -13.29 -24.55 8.03
CA VAL A 37 -14.19 -23.93 7.03
C VAL A 37 -14.16 -24.69 5.71
N ARG A 38 -12.99 -25.16 5.26
CA ARG A 38 -12.88 -25.95 4.03
C ARG A 38 -13.56 -27.30 4.13
N GLN A 39 -13.44 -27.98 5.27
CA GLN A 39 -14.11 -29.28 5.50
C GLN A 39 -15.62 -29.13 5.38
N SER A 40 -16.23 -28.19 6.14
CA SER A 40 -17.67 -27.96 6.07
C SER A 40 -18.13 -27.47 4.68
N PHE A 41 -17.33 -26.64 4.01
CA PHE A 41 -17.67 -26.15 2.67
C PHE A 41 -17.63 -27.23 1.59
N ILE A 42 -16.62 -28.12 1.64
CA ILE A 42 -16.40 -29.14 0.60
C ILE A 42 -17.31 -30.36 0.82
N PHE A 43 -17.44 -30.84 2.05
CA PHE A 43 -18.12 -32.09 2.35
C PHE A 43 -19.56 -31.91 2.82
N GLU A 44 -19.87 -30.79 3.50
CA GLU A 44 -21.18 -30.51 4.05
C GLU A 44 -21.94 -29.44 3.25
N ASN A 45 -21.32 -28.86 2.22
CA ASN A 45 -21.82 -27.72 1.44
C ASN A 45 -22.26 -26.53 2.32
N THR A 46 -21.67 -26.40 3.51
CA THR A 46 -22.02 -25.41 4.53
C THR A 46 -20.88 -24.46 4.78
N TYR A 47 -21.16 -23.15 4.76
CA TYR A 47 -20.18 -22.14 5.10
C TYR A 47 -20.27 -21.78 6.58
N ARG A 48 -19.18 -22.04 7.32
CA ARG A 48 -19.03 -21.63 8.72
C ARG A 48 -18.42 -20.23 8.75
N ASN A 49 -19.19 -19.28 9.26
CA ASN A 49 -18.78 -17.87 9.36
C ASN A 49 -17.84 -17.63 10.57
N TYR A 50 -17.41 -16.38 10.75
CA TYR A 50 -16.54 -15.98 11.84
C TYR A 50 -17.07 -16.43 13.24
N HIS A 51 -18.36 -16.25 13.53
CA HIS A 51 -18.94 -16.56 14.83
C HIS A 51 -18.93 -18.07 15.10
N ASP A 52 -19.24 -18.89 14.11
CA ASP A 52 -19.25 -20.35 14.21
C ASP A 52 -17.85 -20.87 14.51
N ILE A 53 -16.86 -20.39 13.75
CA ILE A 53 -15.45 -20.77 13.91
C ILE A 53 -14.89 -20.27 15.25
N GLN A 54 -15.26 -19.08 15.70
CA GLN A 54 -14.82 -18.55 16.98
C GLN A 54 -15.32 -19.42 18.14
N LYS A 55 -16.61 -19.81 18.16
CA LYS A 55 -17.19 -20.70 19.18
C LYS A 55 -16.44 -22.02 19.24
N THR A 56 -16.12 -22.61 18.10
CA THR A 56 -15.39 -23.87 17.99
C THR A 56 -13.95 -23.78 18.49
N LEU A 57 -13.26 -22.65 18.22
CA LEU A 57 -11.82 -22.53 18.44
C LEU A 57 -11.42 -21.84 19.74
N GLN A 58 -12.32 -21.16 20.45
CA GLN A 58 -11.96 -20.34 21.62
C GLN A 58 -11.27 -21.13 22.75
N SER A 59 -11.54 -22.45 22.90
CA SER A 59 -10.90 -23.36 23.86
C SER A 59 -9.61 -24.00 23.34
N GLN A 60 -9.26 -23.82 22.05
CA GLN A 60 -8.10 -24.46 21.44
C GLN A 60 -6.79 -23.72 21.78
N LEU A 61 -5.70 -24.49 21.92
CA LEU A 61 -4.38 -23.95 22.25
C LEU A 61 -3.90 -22.87 21.27
N ASP A 62 -4.07 -23.07 19.97
CA ASP A 62 -3.66 -22.10 18.96
C ASP A 62 -4.42 -20.76 19.08
N TYR A 63 -5.68 -20.79 19.51
CA TYR A 63 -6.45 -19.58 19.76
C TYR A 63 -5.98 -18.88 21.06
N GLN A 64 -5.71 -19.64 22.12
CA GLN A 64 -5.31 -19.13 23.44
C GLN A 64 -3.85 -18.66 23.47
N ALA A 65 -3.02 -19.10 22.52
CA ALA A 65 -1.60 -18.73 22.39
C ALA A 65 -1.35 -17.23 22.15
N MET A 66 -2.40 -16.49 21.75
CA MET A 66 -2.38 -15.04 21.56
C MET A 66 -3.49 -14.37 22.39
N PRO A 67 -3.42 -13.03 22.60
CA PRO A 67 -4.54 -12.31 23.21
C PRO A 67 -5.84 -12.55 22.44
N ALA A 68 -6.97 -12.79 23.13
CA ALA A 68 -8.25 -13.14 22.51
C ALA A 68 -8.65 -12.18 21.36
N LYS A 69 -8.47 -10.86 21.55
CA LYS A 69 -8.75 -9.87 20.49
C LYS A 69 -7.87 -10.04 19.25
N VAL A 70 -6.63 -10.52 19.42
CA VAL A 70 -5.71 -10.79 18.29
C VAL A 70 -6.16 -12.05 17.56
N SER A 71 -6.50 -13.12 18.28
CA SER A 71 -7.01 -14.36 17.70
C SER A 71 -8.32 -14.12 16.94
N GLN A 72 -9.23 -13.32 17.50
CA GLN A 72 -10.44 -12.86 16.80
C GLN A 72 -10.11 -12.17 15.47
N GLN A 73 -9.09 -11.29 15.44
CA GLN A 73 -8.69 -10.62 14.19
C GLN A 73 -8.15 -11.59 13.12
N VAL A 74 -7.48 -12.66 13.52
CA VAL A 74 -7.03 -13.71 12.58
C VAL A 74 -8.23 -14.40 11.93
N LEU A 75 -9.24 -14.76 12.73
CA LEU A 75 -10.47 -15.38 12.23
C LEU A 75 -11.28 -14.43 11.34
N MET A 76 -11.40 -13.16 11.71
CA MET A 76 -12.07 -12.14 10.89
C MET A 76 -11.37 -11.91 9.54
N ILE A 77 -10.04 -12.02 9.49
CA ILE A 77 -9.29 -11.95 8.22
C ILE A 77 -9.60 -13.17 7.35
N LEU A 78 -9.65 -14.35 7.94
CA LEU A 78 -10.03 -15.57 7.23
C LEU A 78 -11.44 -15.47 6.66
N ASP A 79 -12.40 -15.06 7.47
CA ASP A 79 -13.80 -14.87 7.07
C ASP A 79 -13.93 -13.93 5.87
N ARG A 80 -13.26 -12.76 5.92
CA ARG A 80 -13.21 -11.83 4.79
C ARG A 80 -12.61 -12.45 3.52
N ASN A 81 -11.59 -13.30 3.65
CA ASN A 81 -11.01 -14.00 2.49
C ASN A 81 -12.03 -14.97 1.86
N TRP A 82 -12.84 -15.63 2.67
CA TRP A 82 -13.90 -16.51 2.20
C TRP A 82 -15.06 -15.75 1.56
N ILE A 83 -15.47 -14.61 2.14
CA ILE A 83 -16.47 -13.71 1.55
C ILE A 83 -15.99 -13.24 0.17
N SER A 84 -14.75 -12.73 0.08
CA SER A 84 -14.17 -12.31 -1.20
C SER A 84 -14.08 -13.45 -2.23
N PHE A 85 -13.80 -14.67 -1.80
CA PHE A 85 -13.85 -15.83 -2.69
C PHE A 85 -15.26 -16.08 -3.22
N LYS A 86 -16.29 -16.03 -2.36
CA LYS A 86 -17.68 -16.23 -2.77
C LYS A 86 -18.11 -15.16 -3.78
N GLU A 87 -17.87 -13.88 -3.49
CA GLU A 87 -18.17 -12.76 -4.38
C GLU A 87 -17.46 -12.89 -5.73
N SER A 88 -16.15 -13.21 -5.70
CA SER A 88 -15.38 -13.45 -6.92
C SER A 88 -15.91 -14.61 -7.74
N ASN A 89 -16.40 -15.67 -7.09
CA ASN A 89 -16.96 -16.84 -7.79
C ASN A 89 -18.33 -16.52 -8.42
N LEU A 90 -19.16 -15.68 -7.78
CA LEU A 90 -20.38 -15.16 -8.37
C LEU A 90 -20.09 -14.30 -9.60
N ALA A 91 -19.20 -13.32 -9.46
CA ALA A 91 -18.77 -12.48 -10.58
C ALA A 91 -18.13 -13.28 -11.73
N TYR A 92 -17.40 -14.36 -11.42
CA TYR A 92 -16.87 -15.27 -12.44
C TYR A 92 -17.96 -16.00 -13.21
N LYS A 93 -19.04 -16.45 -12.53
CA LYS A 93 -20.17 -17.10 -13.21
C LYS A 93 -20.87 -16.15 -14.19
N GLU A 94 -21.02 -14.87 -13.83
CA GLU A 94 -21.63 -13.83 -14.68
C GLU A 94 -20.74 -13.40 -15.86
N SER A 95 -19.44 -13.28 -15.64
CA SER A 95 -18.51 -12.74 -16.64
C SER A 95 -17.14 -13.45 -16.61
N PRO A 96 -17.02 -14.73 -17.07
CA PRO A 96 -15.77 -15.49 -17.01
C PRO A 96 -14.60 -14.83 -17.76
N SER A 97 -14.88 -14.10 -18.84
CA SER A 97 -13.88 -13.43 -19.68
C SER A 97 -13.13 -12.31 -18.98
N LYS A 98 -13.65 -11.78 -17.87
CA LYS A 98 -12.99 -10.76 -17.06
C LYS A 98 -11.91 -11.34 -16.13
N PHE A 99 -11.85 -12.67 -16.01
CA PHE A 99 -10.94 -13.35 -15.09
C PHE A 99 -9.88 -14.14 -15.88
N LYS A 100 -8.68 -14.26 -15.31
CA LYS A 100 -7.62 -15.11 -15.86
C LYS A 100 -7.85 -16.62 -15.66
N GLY A 101 -8.82 -16.96 -14.81
CA GLY A 101 -9.19 -18.32 -14.46
C GLY A 101 -10.18 -18.34 -13.30
N ARG A 102 -10.73 -19.50 -12.96
CA ARG A 102 -11.70 -19.66 -11.87
C ARG A 102 -11.08 -19.25 -10.52
N PRO A 103 -11.78 -18.46 -9.68
CA PRO A 103 -11.33 -18.12 -8.33
C PRO A 103 -11.03 -19.37 -7.48
N ALA A 104 -9.91 -19.37 -6.80
CA ALA A 104 -9.49 -20.49 -5.96
C ALA A 104 -9.91 -20.27 -4.49
N LEU A 105 -10.19 -21.36 -3.78
CA LEU A 105 -10.45 -21.36 -2.35
C LEU A 105 -9.31 -20.71 -1.56
N PRO A 106 -9.57 -20.01 -0.44
CA PRO A 106 -8.53 -19.47 0.43
C PRO A 106 -7.48 -20.53 0.78
N GLY A 107 -6.22 -20.25 0.41
CA GLY A 107 -5.12 -21.20 0.53
C GLY A 107 -4.53 -21.27 1.95
N TYR A 108 -3.88 -22.40 2.26
CA TYR A 108 -3.08 -22.55 3.47
C TYR A 108 -1.75 -21.80 3.37
N LYS A 109 -1.30 -21.28 4.49
CA LYS A 109 0.08 -20.81 4.63
C LYS A 109 1.02 -22.00 4.79
N HIS A 110 2.23 -21.91 4.23
CA HIS A 110 3.21 -22.99 4.32
C HIS A 110 3.46 -23.43 5.77
N LYS A 111 3.47 -24.74 6.02
CA LYS A 111 3.51 -25.33 7.40
C LYS A 111 4.66 -24.78 8.25
N ILE A 112 5.88 -24.78 7.73
CA ILE A 112 7.10 -24.39 8.47
C ILE A 112 7.49 -22.93 8.20
N LYS A 113 7.56 -22.53 6.92
CA LYS A 113 8.07 -21.21 6.51
C LYS A 113 7.01 -20.12 6.47
N GLY A 114 5.72 -20.49 6.50
CA GLY A 114 4.61 -19.53 6.44
C GLY A 114 4.55 -18.65 7.69
N ARG A 115 4.13 -17.42 7.49
CA ARG A 115 3.81 -16.43 8.54
C ARG A 115 2.50 -15.75 8.16
N ASN A 116 1.72 -15.38 9.15
CA ASN A 116 0.50 -14.62 8.93
C ASN A 116 0.59 -13.28 9.66
N VAL A 117 -0.18 -12.30 9.19
CA VAL A 117 -0.27 -10.99 9.83
C VAL A 117 -0.88 -11.13 11.23
N VAL A 118 -0.38 -10.32 12.17
CA VAL A 118 -0.93 -10.19 13.52
C VAL A 118 -1.50 -8.79 13.67
N VAL A 119 -2.74 -8.67 14.13
CA VAL A 119 -3.44 -7.39 14.26
C VAL A 119 -3.83 -7.16 15.72
N TYR A 120 -3.28 -6.11 16.29
CA TYR A 120 -3.65 -5.59 17.60
C TYR A 120 -4.60 -4.42 17.42
N THR A 121 -5.85 -4.55 17.86
CA THR A 121 -6.78 -3.41 17.91
C THR A 121 -6.38 -2.44 19.02
N ALA A 122 -6.94 -1.23 19.02
CA ALA A 122 -6.66 -0.22 20.04
C ALA A 122 -6.83 -0.75 21.49
N GLN A 123 -7.76 -1.67 21.70
CA GLN A 123 -7.99 -2.31 23.00
C GLN A 123 -6.87 -3.25 23.45
N ALA A 124 -6.11 -3.78 22.48
CA ALA A 124 -5.00 -4.71 22.72
C ALA A 124 -3.63 -3.99 22.77
N ILE A 125 -3.62 -2.67 22.94
CA ILE A 125 -2.42 -1.84 23.09
C ILE A 125 -2.43 -1.24 24.50
N ARG A 126 -1.29 -1.28 25.19
CA ARG A 126 -1.17 -0.76 26.56
C ARG A 126 -1.25 0.78 26.55
N LYS A 127 -2.38 1.35 26.97
CA LYS A 127 -2.66 2.80 26.97
C LYS A 127 -1.64 3.61 27.77
N LYS A 128 -1.17 3.10 28.94
CA LYS A 128 -0.17 3.76 29.78
C LYS A 128 1.15 4.00 29.03
N GLN A 129 1.60 3.01 28.26
CA GLN A 129 2.83 3.13 27.46
C GLN A 129 2.61 4.05 26.26
N PHE A 130 1.43 3.97 25.65
CA PHE A 130 1.08 4.83 24.53
C PHE A 130 1.13 6.32 24.90
N LYS A 131 0.60 6.71 26.07
CA LYS A 131 0.71 8.11 26.58
C LYS A 131 2.16 8.60 26.73
N ARG A 132 3.15 7.69 26.78
CA ARG A 132 4.59 7.99 26.82
C ARG A 132 5.25 7.94 25.43
N GLY A 133 4.47 7.88 24.36
CA GLY A 133 4.98 7.76 23.00
C GLY A 133 5.55 6.37 22.67
N ILE A 134 5.12 5.32 23.40
CA ILE A 134 5.61 3.95 23.21
C ILE A 134 4.47 3.03 22.81
N ILE A 135 4.61 2.37 21.67
CA ILE A 135 3.73 1.28 21.24
C ILE A 135 4.15 0.01 21.96
N ASN A 136 3.24 -0.53 22.77
CA ASN A 136 3.43 -1.80 23.43
C ASN A 136 2.16 -2.67 23.28
N PRO A 137 2.17 -3.61 22.32
CA PRO A 137 1.08 -4.56 22.17
C PRO A 137 0.94 -5.45 23.42
N SER A 138 -0.29 -5.78 23.81
CA SER A 138 -0.55 -6.58 25.02
C SER A 138 0.08 -7.96 24.95
N LYS A 139 0.58 -8.47 26.07
CA LYS A 139 1.31 -9.75 26.20
C LYS A 139 2.54 -9.84 25.29
N THR A 140 3.22 -8.70 25.05
CA THR A 140 4.50 -8.66 24.33
C THR A 140 5.51 -7.79 25.05
N GLU A 141 6.78 -8.03 24.77
CA GLU A 141 7.93 -7.20 25.18
C GLU A 141 8.35 -6.21 24.08
N ILE A 142 7.47 -5.93 23.15
CA ILE A 142 7.72 -4.97 22.06
C ILE A 142 7.46 -3.56 22.58
N TYR A 143 8.53 -2.80 22.77
CA TYR A 143 8.48 -1.38 23.17
C TYR A 143 9.06 -0.52 22.05
N LEU A 144 8.21 0.05 21.24
CA LEU A 144 8.60 0.81 20.07
C LEU A 144 8.25 2.28 20.22
N LYS A 145 9.22 3.20 20.14
CA LYS A 145 8.92 4.62 20.08
C LYS A 145 8.12 4.92 18.83
N THR A 146 6.97 5.55 18.98
CA THR A 146 6.18 6.07 17.88
C THR A 146 6.51 7.53 17.62
N LYS A 147 6.39 7.92 16.36
CA LYS A 147 6.44 9.33 15.94
C LYS A 147 5.07 10.00 16.04
N VAL A 148 4.04 9.17 16.21
CA VAL A 148 2.68 9.65 16.45
C VAL A 148 2.65 10.30 17.82
N ASP A 149 2.31 11.56 17.88
CA ASP A 149 2.18 12.27 19.15
C ASP A 149 0.99 11.69 19.91
N THR A 150 1.20 11.48 21.18
CA THR A 150 0.26 10.82 22.10
C THR A 150 -0.28 11.79 23.15
N SER A 151 0.24 13.02 23.21
CA SER A 151 -0.30 14.08 24.03
C SER A 151 -1.57 14.66 23.38
N ASN A 152 -2.54 15.05 24.19
CA ASN A 152 -3.76 15.72 23.70
C ASN A 152 -3.48 17.14 23.12
N LYS A 153 -2.23 17.50 22.92
CA LYS A 153 -1.78 18.79 22.40
C LYS A 153 -0.99 18.48 21.12
N THR A 154 -1.48 18.98 19.99
CA THR A 154 -0.85 19.07 18.67
C THR A 154 0.30 18.10 18.36
N CYS A 155 0.09 17.24 17.38
CA CYS A 155 1.12 16.31 16.91
C CYS A 155 2.18 17.00 16.07
N SER A 156 3.40 17.16 16.56
CA SER A 156 4.52 17.58 15.73
C SER A 156 5.16 16.38 15.02
N TRP A 157 5.19 16.39 13.71
CA TRP A 157 6.07 15.51 12.95
C TRP A 157 7.45 16.20 12.83
N ARG A 158 8.53 15.48 13.23
CA ARG A 158 9.90 15.99 13.03
C ARG A 158 10.20 16.15 11.54
N GLY A 159 10.15 17.38 11.08
CA GLY A 159 10.48 17.83 9.73
C GLY A 159 9.49 18.89 9.26
N ASN A 160 9.78 20.14 9.52
CA ASN A 160 9.22 21.42 8.98
C ASN A 160 7.75 21.40 8.49
N LEU A 161 6.88 20.66 9.13
CA LEU A 161 5.45 20.65 8.90
C LEU A 161 4.75 21.13 10.16
N ALA A 162 3.84 22.06 9.95
CA ALA A 162 2.90 22.54 10.95
C ALA A 162 2.30 21.39 11.77
N GLU A 163 2.03 21.65 13.01
CA GLU A 163 1.46 20.77 14.01
C GLU A 163 0.27 19.97 13.48
N LEU A 164 0.38 18.62 13.48
CA LEU A 164 -0.73 17.73 13.13
C LEU A 164 -1.66 17.55 14.31
N PRO A 165 -2.98 17.66 14.13
CA PRO A 165 -3.94 17.47 15.21
C PRO A 165 -3.90 16.05 15.79
N CYS A 166 -4.30 15.90 17.04
CA CYS A 166 -4.20 14.71 17.86
C CYS A 166 -4.77 13.45 17.18
N SER A 167 -3.97 12.40 17.11
CA SER A 167 -4.29 11.17 16.39
C SER A 167 -4.69 10.05 17.33
N LYS A 168 -5.79 9.33 17.02
CA LYS A 168 -6.22 8.13 17.74
C LYS A 168 -5.69 6.87 17.05
N ILE A 169 -4.85 6.07 17.73
CA ILE A 169 -4.46 4.76 17.21
C ILE A 169 -5.69 3.87 17.06
N LYS A 170 -5.83 3.29 15.87
CA LYS A 170 -6.88 2.31 15.55
C LYS A 170 -6.38 0.88 15.70
N GLN A 171 -5.18 0.61 15.20
CA GLN A 171 -4.58 -0.72 15.27
C GLN A 171 -3.06 -0.70 15.05
N VAL A 172 -2.39 -1.73 15.54
CA VAL A 172 -1.00 -2.05 15.22
C VAL A 172 -0.96 -3.39 14.51
N ARG A 173 -0.27 -3.46 13.38
CA ARG A 173 -0.11 -4.69 12.61
C ARG A 173 1.35 -5.13 12.55
N LEU A 174 1.59 -6.41 12.78
CA LEU A 174 2.88 -7.06 12.53
C LEU A 174 2.78 -7.77 11.18
N VAL A 175 3.41 -7.21 10.17
CA VAL A 175 3.26 -7.65 8.76
C VAL A 175 4.51 -8.40 8.32
N PRO A 176 4.41 -9.72 8.03
CA PRO A 176 5.53 -10.47 7.49
C PRO A 176 5.86 -10.05 6.06
N ARG A 177 7.15 -9.90 5.78
CA ARG A 177 7.71 -9.65 4.46
C ARG A 177 8.75 -10.72 4.12
N LEU A 178 9.33 -10.68 2.93
CA LEU A 178 10.23 -11.73 2.43
C LEU A 178 11.39 -12.09 3.38
N ASN A 179 12.01 -11.12 4.06
CA ASN A 179 13.15 -11.33 4.96
C ASN A 179 13.20 -10.37 6.16
N HIS A 180 12.09 -9.68 6.42
CA HIS A 180 11.93 -8.74 7.54
C HIS A 180 10.46 -8.67 7.94
N TYR A 181 10.18 -7.97 9.04
CA TYR A 181 8.82 -7.62 9.46
C TYR A 181 8.64 -6.10 9.37
N ILE A 182 7.39 -5.69 9.19
CA ILE A 182 7.01 -4.29 9.32
C ILE A 182 6.00 -4.19 10.45
N ILE A 183 6.27 -3.34 11.44
CA ILE A 183 5.25 -2.91 12.39
C ILE A 183 4.57 -1.69 11.77
N GLU A 184 3.28 -1.80 11.51
CA GLU A 184 2.44 -0.72 11.01
C GLU A 184 1.57 -0.20 12.13
N VAL A 185 1.71 1.08 12.46
CA VAL A 185 0.85 1.78 13.41
C VAL A 185 -0.16 2.58 12.61
N ILE A 186 -1.43 2.17 12.65
CA ILE A 186 -2.52 2.83 11.94
C ILE A 186 -3.21 3.79 12.90
N TYR A 187 -3.31 5.04 12.51
CA TYR A 187 -3.89 6.11 13.31
C TYR A 187 -4.76 7.04 12.47
N GLU A 188 -5.66 7.73 13.11
CA GLU A 188 -6.43 8.82 12.51
C GLU A 188 -5.71 10.13 12.74
N ALA A 189 -5.64 10.94 11.70
CA ALA A 189 -5.18 12.32 11.76
C ALA A 189 -6.24 13.21 11.13
N ASP A 190 -6.43 14.38 11.71
CA ASP A 190 -7.29 15.40 11.15
C ASP A 190 -6.57 16.12 10.00
N GLN A 191 -7.35 16.74 9.15
CA GLN A 191 -6.85 17.53 8.05
C GLN A 191 -6.23 18.82 8.56
N GLN A 192 -5.06 19.19 8.05
CA GLN A 192 -4.48 20.51 8.31
C GLN A 192 -5.15 21.53 7.38
N GLN A 193 -5.51 22.67 7.96
CA GLN A 193 -6.03 23.78 7.18
C GLN A 193 -4.87 24.70 6.78
N TYR A 194 -4.76 24.94 5.47
CA TYR A 194 -3.89 25.94 4.88
C TYR A 194 -4.75 26.99 4.15
N GLU A 195 -4.21 28.18 4.02
CA GLU A 195 -4.82 29.22 3.17
C GLU A 195 -4.61 28.86 1.70
N LEU A 196 -5.56 28.11 1.14
CA LEU A 196 -5.57 27.69 -0.26
C LEU A 196 -6.63 28.48 -1.04
N GLU A 197 -6.38 28.74 -2.31
CA GLU A 197 -7.30 29.47 -3.19
C GLU A 197 -7.94 28.47 -4.16
N GLU A 198 -9.26 28.33 -4.12
CA GLU A 198 -10.02 27.35 -4.92
C GLU A 198 -9.86 27.57 -6.44
N ASN A 199 -9.69 28.83 -6.87
CA ASN A 199 -9.50 29.21 -8.27
C ASN A 199 -8.07 28.96 -8.77
N ARG A 200 -7.13 28.60 -7.89
CA ARG A 200 -5.78 28.18 -8.25
C ARG A 200 -5.69 26.68 -8.36
N TYR A 201 -5.33 26.22 -9.55
CA TYR A 201 -5.14 24.79 -9.81
C TYR A 201 -3.80 24.51 -10.48
N ALA A 202 -3.33 23.31 -10.27
CA ALA A 202 -2.18 22.75 -10.92
C ALA A 202 -2.55 21.42 -11.59
N SER A 203 -1.94 21.14 -12.73
CA SER A 203 -2.05 19.86 -13.40
C SER A 203 -0.74 19.09 -13.35
N ILE A 204 -0.82 17.77 -13.28
CA ILE A 204 0.35 16.89 -13.26
C ILE A 204 0.24 15.84 -14.35
N ASP A 205 1.25 15.82 -15.23
CA ASP A 205 1.49 14.75 -16.18
C ASP A 205 2.54 13.79 -15.62
N ILE A 206 2.26 12.48 -15.69
CA ILE A 206 3.09 11.42 -15.11
C ILE A 206 3.80 10.66 -16.22
N GLY A 207 5.14 10.78 -16.26
CA GLY A 207 5.95 10.21 -17.32
C GLY A 207 7.11 9.35 -16.87
N LEU A 208 7.94 8.95 -17.83
CA LEU A 208 9.08 8.05 -17.62
C LEU A 208 10.38 8.80 -17.34
N ASN A 209 10.75 9.76 -18.16
CA ASN A 209 11.98 10.56 -18.02
C ASN A 209 11.79 11.69 -17.01
N ASN A 210 10.68 12.36 -17.09
CA ASN A 210 10.14 13.20 -16.04
C ASN A 210 9.09 12.35 -15.33
N LEU A 211 9.34 12.01 -14.06
CA LEU A 211 8.38 11.23 -13.24
C LEU A 211 7.06 11.96 -13.09
N ALA A 212 7.14 13.28 -13.01
CA ALA A 212 6.00 14.17 -12.96
C ALA A 212 6.40 15.55 -13.51
N THR A 213 5.52 16.13 -14.32
CA THR A 213 5.58 17.52 -14.78
C THR A 213 4.41 18.25 -14.20
N LEU A 214 4.65 19.25 -13.36
CA LEU A 214 3.63 20.03 -12.69
C LEU A 214 3.54 21.40 -13.34
N THR A 215 2.36 21.79 -13.81
CA THR A 215 2.05 23.09 -14.39
C THR A 215 0.96 23.80 -13.59
N PHE A 216 0.85 25.11 -13.72
CA PHE A 216 -0.01 25.97 -12.92
C PHE A 216 -0.87 26.87 -13.81
N ASN A 217 -2.08 27.20 -13.39
CA ASN A 217 -2.94 28.13 -14.12
C ASN A 217 -2.60 29.61 -13.89
N GLN A 218 -1.61 29.94 -13.06
CA GLN A 218 -1.15 31.29 -12.86
C GLN A 218 -0.02 31.66 -13.83
N ALA A 219 -0.14 32.80 -14.48
CA ALA A 219 0.89 33.33 -15.35
C ALA A 219 2.21 33.59 -14.57
N GLY A 220 3.33 33.35 -15.21
CA GLY A 220 4.67 33.60 -14.65
C GLY A 220 5.20 32.53 -13.69
N ILE A 221 4.41 31.54 -13.30
CA ILE A 221 4.90 30.42 -12.47
C ILE A 221 5.56 29.37 -13.36
N LYS A 222 6.87 29.13 -13.12
CA LYS A 222 7.62 28.10 -13.86
C LYS A 222 7.14 26.69 -13.51
N PRO A 223 7.02 25.80 -14.51
CA PRO A 223 6.70 24.39 -14.29
C PRO A 223 7.73 23.71 -13.38
N LEU A 224 7.28 22.73 -12.58
CA LEU A 224 8.15 21.88 -11.77
C LEU A 224 8.34 20.52 -12.45
N LEU A 225 9.58 20.16 -12.74
CA LEU A 225 9.94 18.86 -13.32
C LEU A 225 10.55 17.95 -12.26
N ILE A 226 9.96 16.79 -12.05
CA ILE A 226 10.49 15.73 -11.18
C ILE A 226 11.18 14.68 -12.05
N ASN A 227 12.49 14.54 -11.86
CA ASN A 227 13.31 13.64 -12.68
C ASN A 227 12.93 12.15 -12.45
N GLY A 228 12.63 11.40 -13.50
CA GLY A 228 12.33 9.95 -13.45
C GLY A 228 13.56 9.05 -13.68
N ARG A 229 14.68 9.59 -14.15
CA ARG A 229 15.89 8.83 -14.48
C ARG A 229 16.48 8.03 -13.31
N PRO A 230 16.46 8.52 -12.04
CA PRO A 230 16.92 7.72 -10.91
C PRO A 230 16.14 6.41 -10.72
N LEU A 231 14.81 6.42 -10.95
CA LEU A 231 13.98 5.21 -10.88
C LEU A 231 14.32 4.23 -12.00
N LYS A 232 14.61 4.73 -13.20
CA LYS A 232 15.08 3.90 -14.32
C LYS A 232 16.40 3.20 -13.97
N SER A 233 17.38 3.95 -13.45
CA SER A 233 18.68 3.41 -13.05
C SER A 233 18.55 2.34 -11.96
N ILE A 234 17.74 2.57 -10.93
CA ILE A 234 17.44 1.58 -9.88
C ILE A 234 16.85 0.30 -10.48
N ASN A 235 15.92 0.42 -11.41
CA ASN A 235 15.27 -0.73 -12.05
C ASN A 235 16.22 -1.47 -13.00
N GLN A 236 17.04 -0.78 -13.77
CA GLN A 236 18.03 -1.39 -14.67
C GLN A 236 19.07 -2.19 -13.89
N TYR A 237 19.63 -1.61 -12.83
CA TYR A 237 20.55 -2.32 -11.94
C TYR A 237 19.90 -3.56 -11.32
N TYR A 238 18.68 -3.42 -10.81
CA TYR A 238 17.92 -4.53 -10.25
C TYR A 238 17.71 -5.66 -11.27
N ASN A 239 17.30 -5.34 -12.49
CA ASN A 239 17.02 -6.31 -13.54
C ASN A 239 18.30 -7.05 -13.97
N LYS A 240 19.43 -6.34 -14.12
CA LYS A 240 20.74 -6.93 -14.44
C LYS A 240 21.14 -7.96 -13.38
N VAL A 241 21.25 -7.54 -12.13
CA VAL A 241 21.69 -8.41 -11.03
C VAL A 241 20.68 -9.53 -10.74
N LYS A 242 19.39 -9.27 -10.92
CA LYS A 242 18.35 -10.31 -10.81
C LYS A 242 18.53 -11.39 -11.86
N SER A 243 18.77 -11.03 -13.13
CA SER A 243 19.01 -11.98 -14.22
C SER A 243 20.23 -12.85 -13.96
N GLU A 244 21.34 -12.25 -13.54
CA GLU A 244 22.56 -12.98 -13.16
C GLU A 244 22.32 -13.97 -12.00
N LEU A 245 21.57 -13.56 -10.97
CA LEU A 245 21.27 -14.45 -9.84
C LEU A 245 20.27 -15.57 -10.23
N GLN A 246 19.33 -15.30 -11.12
CA GLN A 246 18.35 -16.30 -11.56
C GLN A 246 18.95 -17.33 -12.49
N SER A 247 19.91 -16.95 -13.37
CA SER A 247 20.62 -17.92 -14.22
C SER A 247 21.39 -18.97 -13.40
N LEU A 248 21.94 -18.55 -12.24
CA LEU A 248 22.64 -19.45 -11.33
C LEU A 248 21.69 -20.34 -10.48
N LEU A 249 20.47 -19.87 -10.22
CA LEU A 249 19.51 -20.58 -9.36
C LEU A 249 18.62 -21.55 -10.10
N GLY A 250 18.41 -21.36 -11.41
CA GLY A 250 17.40 -22.04 -12.19
C GLY A 250 16.00 -21.43 -12.01
N GLU A 251 15.02 -21.94 -12.77
CA GLU A 251 13.67 -21.42 -12.79
C GLU A 251 12.94 -21.54 -11.44
N ASN A 252 12.15 -20.55 -11.12
CA ASN A 252 11.29 -20.48 -9.91
C ASN A 252 11.99 -20.63 -8.56
N LYS A 253 13.33 -20.63 -8.51
CA LYS A 253 14.09 -20.67 -7.26
C LYS A 253 14.39 -19.26 -6.73
N SER A 254 14.50 -19.13 -5.42
CA SER A 254 14.78 -17.88 -4.73
C SER A 254 15.91 -18.05 -3.72
N SER A 255 16.81 -17.08 -3.65
CA SER A 255 17.91 -17.04 -2.67
C SER A 255 17.74 -15.88 -1.71
N GLN A 256 18.48 -15.93 -0.59
CA GLN A 256 18.53 -14.83 0.35
C GLN A 256 19.13 -13.56 -0.29
N LYS A 257 20.11 -13.71 -1.20
CA LYS A 257 20.72 -12.61 -1.95
C LYS A 257 19.69 -11.92 -2.86
N LEU A 258 18.88 -12.71 -3.58
CA LEU A 258 17.81 -12.18 -4.41
C LEU A 258 16.75 -11.42 -3.60
N ARG A 259 16.35 -11.97 -2.44
CA ARG A 259 15.37 -11.29 -1.54
C ARG A 259 15.92 -9.97 -0.99
N LYS A 260 17.20 -9.90 -0.63
CA LYS A 260 17.86 -8.65 -0.20
C LYS A 260 17.87 -7.62 -1.33
N LEU A 261 18.16 -8.05 -2.57
CA LEU A 261 18.13 -7.20 -3.76
C LEU A 261 16.73 -6.61 -4.01
N CYS A 262 15.68 -7.43 -3.96
CA CYS A 262 14.29 -6.99 -4.09
C CYS A 262 13.94 -5.91 -3.05
N ASN A 263 14.25 -6.15 -1.77
CA ASN A 263 13.97 -5.19 -0.72
C ASN A 263 14.76 -3.88 -0.88
N LYS A 264 16.03 -3.96 -1.26
CA LYS A 264 16.86 -2.77 -1.50
C LYS A 264 16.25 -1.90 -2.60
N ARG A 265 15.78 -2.53 -3.68
CA ARG A 265 15.07 -1.84 -4.76
C ARG A 265 13.78 -1.18 -4.23
N GLU A 266 12.95 -1.93 -3.55
CA GLU A 266 11.67 -1.44 -3.02
C GLU A 266 11.87 -0.23 -2.09
N PHE A 267 12.82 -0.28 -1.18
CA PHE A 267 13.12 0.83 -0.28
C PHE A 267 13.60 2.07 -1.01
N LYS A 268 14.51 1.93 -1.99
CA LYS A 268 14.98 3.06 -2.78
C LYS A 268 13.88 3.72 -3.60
N ILE A 269 13.02 2.92 -4.24
CA ILE A 269 11.88 3.44 -5.00
C ILE A 269 10.90 4.15 -4.06
N ASN A 270 10.56 3.55 -2.92
CA ASN A 270 9.64 4.15 -1.95
C ASN A 270 10.18 5.48 -1.41
N ASP A 271 11.45 5.54 -1.04
CA ASP A 271 12.09 6.77 -0.58
C ASP A 271 12.00 7.88 -1.64
N TYR A 272 12.32 7.55 -2.89
CA TYR A 272 12.25 8.50 -3.99
C TYR A 272 10.81 9.03 -4.21
N LEU A 273 9.82 8.13 -4.26
CA LEU A 273 8.42 8.52 -4.45
C LEU A 273 7.89 9.37 -3.28
N HIS A 274 8.29 9.06 -2.04
CA HIS A 274 7.92 9.86 -0.87
C HIS A 274 8.51 11.28 -0.94
N LYS A 275 9.77 11.41 -1.35
CA LYS A 275 10.44 12.71 -1.54
C LYS A 275 9.80 13.51 -2.68
N ALA A 276 9.57 12.87 -3.84
CA ALA A 276 8.93 13.48 -4.99
C ALA A 276 7.52 13.99 -4.65
N SER A 277 6.67 13.11 -4.09
CA SER A 277 5.32 13.50 -3.71
C SER A 277 5.29 14.56 -2.60
N ARG A 278 6.29 14.60 -1.72
CA ARG A 278 6.40 15.65 -0.70
C ARG A 278 6.74 16.99 -1.32
N LEU A 279 7.76 17.03 -2.19
CA LEU A 279 8.17 18.24 -2.90
C LEU A 279 7.01 18.85 -3.70
N ILE A 280 6.21 18.00 -4.38
CA ILE A 280 5.02 18.45 -5.11
C ILE A 280 4.03 19.12 -4.15
N ILE A 281 3.65 18.46 -3.06
CA ILE A 281 2.66 19.01 -2.12
C ILE A 281 3.17 20.29 -1.46
N ASP A 282 4.44 20.36 -1.06
CA ASP A 282 5.02 21.58 -0.49
C ASP A 282 5.01 22.73 -1.51
N THR A 283 5.25 22.43 -2.79
CA THR A 283 5.14 23.42 -3.86
C THR A 283 3.71 23.92 -4.02
N LEU A 284 2.72 23.02 -3.98
CA LEU A 284 1.30 23.40 -4.08
C LEU A 284 0.87 24.30 -2.92
N ILE A 285 1.25 23.97 -1.69
CA ILE A 285 0.97 24.80 -0.50
C ILE A 285 1.60 26.19 -0.66
N ASN A 286 2.90 26.25 -1.00
CA ASN A 286 3.63 27.50 -1.15
C ASN A 286 3.04 28.41 -2.24
N LYS A 287 2.35 27.83 -3.24
CA LYS A 287 1.67 28.54 -4.31
C LYS A 287 0.16 28.75 -4.05
N LYS A 288 -0.32 28.37 -2.86
CA LYS A 288 -1.73 28.46 -2.43
C LYS A 288 -2.70 27.73 -3.38
N ILE A 289 -2.26 26.60 -3.96
CA ILE A 289 -3.05 25.82 -4.92
C ILE A 289 -4.15 25.05 -4.16
N GLY A 290 -5.41 25.28 -4.51
CA GLY A 290 -6.57 24.60 -3.91
C GLY A 290 -6.91 23.28 -4.62
N THR A 291 -6.55 23.12 -5.90
CA THR A 291 -6.92 21.94 -6.68
C THR A 291 -5.72 21.36 -7.44
N LEU A 292 -5.51 20.04 -7.32
CA LEU A 292 -4.54 19.26 -8.11
C LEU A 292 -5.29 18.36 -9.10
N ILE A 293 -5.00 18.53 -10.38
CA ILE A 293 -5.55 17.71 -11.46
C ILE A 293 -4.49 16.67 -11.86
N ILE A 294 -4.86 15.39 -11.83
CA ILE A 294 -3.95 14.29 -12.20
C ILE A 294 -4.52 13.58 -13.43
N GLY A 295 -3.74 13.58 -14.50
CA GLY A 295 -4.01 12.76 -15.66
C GLY A 295 -3.81 11.27 -15.35
N HIS A 296 -4.82 10.45 -15.56
CA HIS A 296 -4.75 9.02 -15.31
C HIS A 296 -5.74 8.24 -16.18
N ASN A 297 -5.22 7.47 -17.10
CA ASN A 297 -6.04 6.53 -17.87
C ASN A 297 -6.10 5.18 -17.14
N THR A 298 -7.30 4.66 -16.93
CA THR A 298 -7.50 3.32 -16.37
C THR A 298 -6.86 2.28 -17.30
N ASP A 299 -6.19 1.29 -16.72
CA ASP A 299 -5.55 0.16 -17.42
C ASP A 299 -4.43 0.53 -18.43
N TRP A 300 -3.92 1.75 -18.39
CA TRP A 300 -2.89 2.24 -19.32
C TRP A 300 -1.62 1.36 -19.40
N LYS A 301 -1.34 0.53 -18.37
CA LYS A 301 -0.22 -0.41 -18.37
C LYS A 301 -0.53 -1.80 -18.95
N GLN A 302 -1.79 -2.16 -19.13
CA GLN A 302 -2.16 -3.56 -19.40
C GLN A 302 -1.94 -3.98 -20.86
N LYS A 303 -1.98 -3.04 -21.82
CA LYS A 303 -1.87 -3.31 -23.26
C LYS A 303 -0.79 -2.51 -23.97
N ILE A 304 0.17 -1.97 -23.21
CA ILE A 304 1.23 -1.16 -23.80
C ILE A 304 2.25 -2.05 -24.50
N ASN A 305 2.47 -1.79 -25.78
CA ASN A 305 3.56 -2.36 -26.58
C ASN A 305 4.46 -1.24 -27.13
N LEU A 306 5.34 -0.75 -26.27
CA LEU A 306 6.35 0.28 -26.61
C LEU A 306 7.71 -0.35 -26.99
N GLY A 307 7.73 -1.65 -27.29
CA GLY A 307 8.95 -2.42 -27.46
C GLY A 307 9.56 -2.91 -26.14
N LYS A 308 10.32 -4.00 -26.19
CA LYS A 308 10.82 -4.75 -25.02
C LYS A 308 11.51 -3.87 -23.97
N ARG A 309 12.39 -2.97 -24.40
CA ARG A 309 13.17 -2.08 -23.50
C ARG A 309 12.31 -1.01 -22.83
N ASN A 310 11.43 -0.36 -23.59
CA ASN A 310 10.55 0.68 -23.06
C ASN A 310 9.47 0.09 -22.14
N ASN A 311 8.87 -1.04 -22.51
CA ASN A 311 7.92 -1.75 -21.66
C ASN A 311 8.55 -2.12 -20.30
N GLN A 312 9.80 -2.62 -20.30
CA GLN A 312 10.49 -2.95 -19.06
C GLN A 312 10.70 -1.73 -18.17
N ASN A 313 11.12 -0.60 -18.73
CA ASN A 313 11.33 0.63 -17.99
C ASN A 313 10.03 1.19 -17.43
N PHE A 314 8.97 1.21 -18.23
CA PHE A 314 7.68 1.80 -17.88
C PHE A 314 6.89 0.99 -16.86
N VAL A 315 6.80 -0.35 -17.06
CA VAL A 315 6.00 -1.23 -16.19
C VAL A 315 6.56 -1.30 -14.75
N PHE A 316 7.89 -1.19 -14.59
CA PHE A 316 8.53 -1.31 -13.28
C PHE A 316 8.44 -0.05 -12.39
N ILE A 317 7.97 1.09 -12.90
CA ILE A 317 7.71 2.28 -12.07
C ILE A 317 6.30 2.16 -11.48
N PRO A 318 6.14 2.21 -10.15
CA PRO A 318 4.83 2.08 -9.51
C PRO A 318 4.07 3.41 -9.50
N TYR A 319 3.57 3.87 -10.66
CA TYR A 319 2.85 5.14 -10.82
C TYR A 319 1.61 5.23 -9.93
N ASN A 320 0.81 4.18 -9.85
CA ASN A 320 -0.37 4.17 -8.96
C ASN A 320 0.01 4.49 -7.52
N LYS A 321 1.18 4.01 -7.06
CA LYS A 321 1.68 4.33 -5.72
C LYS A 321 2.05 5.80 -5.57
N LEU A 322 2.60 6.44 -6.62
CA LEU A 322 2.84 7.89 -6.62
C LEU A 322 1.52 8.64 -6.53
N ILE A 323 0.53 8.26 -7.34
CA ILE A 323 -0.81 8.85 -7.37
C ILE A 323 -1.48 8.72 -5.98
N GLU A 324 -1.46 7.52 -5.38
CA GLU A 324 -1.95 7.32 -4.02
C GLU A 324 -1.24 8.22 -2.99
N MET A 325 0.11 8.37 -3.12
CA MET A 325 0.87 9.24 -2.24
C MET A 325 0.52 10.73 -2.42
N LEU A 326 0.29 11.17 -3.64
CA LEU A 326 -0.17 12.52 -3.93
C LEU A 326 -1.57 12.74 -3.38
N SER A 327 -2.50 11.82 -3.63
CA SER A 327 -3.90 11.93 -3.20
C SER A 327 -4.02 12.04 -1.68
N TYR A 328 -3.43 11.12 -0.91
CA TYR A 328 -3.58 11.20 0.54
C TYR A 328 -2.84 12.39 1.16
N LYS A 329 -1.70 12.80 0.58
CA LYS A 329 -0.97 13.97 1.09
C LYS A 329 -1.67 15.28 0.74
N ALA A 330 -2.30 15.36 -0.43
CA ALA A 330 -3.13 16.48 -0.84
C ALA A 330 -4.35 16.60 0.09
N GLU A 331 -5.05 15.49 0.34
CA GLU A 331 -6.17 15.43 1.28
C GLU A 331 -5.78 15.89 2.69
N MET A 332 -4.57 15.50 3.16
CA MET A 332 -4.05 15.95 4.47
C MET A 332 -3.98 17.46 4.63
N VAL A 333 -3.73 18.19 3.56
CA VAL A 333 -3.49 19.65 3.58
C VAL A 333 -4.65 20.43 2.96
N GLY A 334 -5.79 19.79 2.67
CA GLY A 334 -6.98 20.44 2.15
C GLY A 334 -7.00 20.66 0.64
N ILE A 335 -6.02 20.15 -0.10
CA ILE A 335 -5.98 20.24 -1.57
C ILE A 335 -6.94 19.22 -2.15
N LYS A 336 -7.89 19.66 -2.99
CA LYS A 336 -8.78 18.81 -3.76
C LYS A 336 -8.02 18.10 -4.88
N VAL A 337 -8.23 16.78 -5.05
CA VAL A 337 -7.65 16.02 -6.15
C VAL A 337 -8.72 15.64 -7.14
N ILE A 338 -8.50 15.95 -8.41
CA ILE A 338 -9.36 15.61 -9.53
C ILE A 338 -8.60 14.69 -10.48
N PHE A 339 -9.21 13.57 -10.86
CA PHE A 339 -8.68 12.68 -11.89
C PHE A 339 -9.33 12.98 -13.22
N THR A 340 -8.52 13.08 -14.27
CA THR A 340 -8.99 13.30 -15.64
C THR A 340 -8.37 12.28 -16.59
N GLU A 341 -9.08 11.94 -17.64
CA GLU A 341 -8.57 11.08 -18.70
C GLU A 341 -7.68 11.90 -19.66
N GLU A 342 -6.59 11.28 -20.15
CA GLU A 342 -5.60 11.90 -21.04
C GLU A 342 -5.73 11.41 -22.49
N TYR A 343 -6.92 10.97 -22.91
CA TYR A 343 -7.09 10.50 -24.28
C TYR A 343 -6.86 11.65 -25.27
N TYR A 344 -6.02 11.38 -26.27
CA TYR A 344 -5.72 12.29 -27.42
C TYR A 344 -5.08 13.65 -27.09
N THR A 345 -4.75 13.95 -25.85
CA THR A 345 -4.09 15.22 -25.48
C THR A 345 -2.75 15.42 -26.19
N SER A 346 -2.02 14.35 -26.51
CA SER A 346 -0.77 14.39 -27.26
C SER A 346 -0.95 14.60 -28.77
N LYS A 347 -2.18 14.56 -29.30
CA LYS A 347 -2.50 14.78 -30.72
C LYS A 347 -3.06 16.16 -31.00
N ALA A 348 -3.57 16.82 -29.98
CA ALA A 348 -4.12 18.17 -30.08
C ALA A 348 -3.04 19.20 -29.73
N SER A 349 -2.88 20.22 -30.56
CA SER A 349 -2.00 21.37 -30.31
C SER A 349 -2.70 22.35 -29.38
N PHE A 350 -2.11 22.60 -28.21
CA PHE A 350 -2.61 23.63 -27.29
C PHE A 350 -2.44 25.04 -27.86
N LEU A 351 -1.37 25.26 -28.64
CA LEU A 351 -1.06 26.58 -29.23
C LEU A 351 -2.04 26.95 -30.36
N ASP A 352 -2.55 25.94 -31.07
CA ASP A 352 -3.49 26.13 -32.18
C ASP A 352 -4.96 26.01 -31.70
N ASN A 353 -5.19 25.83 -30.38
CA ASN A 353 -6.52 25.59 -29.79
C ASN A 353 -7.27 24.41 -30.43
N ASP A 354 -6.54 23.34 -30.79
CA ASP A 354 -7.16 22.16 -31.36
C ASP A 354 -8.19 21.54 -30.39
N PRO A 355 -9.39 21.17 -30.86
CA PRO A 355 -10.35 20.47 -30.03
C PRO A 355 -9.82 19.08 -29.69
N ILE A 356 -9.85 18.73 -28.40
CA ILE A 356 -9.48 17.38 -27.95
C ILE A 356 -10.62 16.42 -28.28
N PRO A 357 -10.40 15.40 -29.15
CA PRO A 357 -11.44 14.47 -29.52
C PRO A 357 -11.93 13.62 -28.32
N VAL A 358 -13.22 13.38 -28.23
CA VAL A 358 -13.78 12.47 -27.22
C VAL A 358 -13.47 11.02 -27.59
N TYR A 359 -12.91 10.27 -26.65
CA TYR A 359 -12.60 8.86 -26.86
C TYR A 359 -13.87 8.04 -27.13
N GLN A 360 -13.89 7.33 -28.25
CA GLN A 360 -14.92 6.35 -28.60
C GLN A 360 -14.25 4.99 -28.86
N LYS A 361 -14.67 3.97 -28.09
CA LYS A 361 -14.11 2.61 -28.20
C LYS A 361 -14.28 2.06 -29.63
N GLY A 362 -13.17 1.69 -30.26
CA GLY A 362 -13.16 1.14 -31.62
C GLY A 362 -12.99 2.19 -32.74
N LYS A 363 -13.09 3.46 -32.47
CA LYS A 363 -12.86 4.53 -33.46
C LYS A 363 -11.40 4.98 -33.44
N LYS A 364 -10.69 4.78 -34.53
CA LYS A 364 -9.36 5.38 -34.72
C LYS A 364 -9.55 6.83 -35.20
N ILE A 365 -9.08 7.77 -34.41
CA ILE A 365 -8.97 9.17 -34.84
C ILE A 365 -7.61 9.32 -35.54
N LYS A 366 -7.67 9.72 -36.81
CA LYS A 366 -6.48 9.99 -37.62
C LYS A 366 -5.78 11.26 -37.17
#